data_0abe8cf5e0725c0b5e5b97a1875e110e
#
_entry.id   0abe8cf5e0725c0b5e5b97a1875e110e
#
_cell.length_a   1.000
_cell.length_b   1.000
_cell.length_c   1.000
_cell.angle_alpha   90.00
_cell.angle_beta   90.00
_cell.angle_gamma   90.00
#
_symmetry.space_group_name_H-M   'P 1'
#
loop_
_entity.id
_entity.type
_entity.pdbx_description
1 polymer ?
#
loop_
_entity_poly.entity_id
_entity_poly.type
_entity_poly.pdbx_seq_one_letter_code
_entity_poly.pdbx_strand_id
1 'polypeptide(L)'
;RKASETTKEKFAPIREWEEKGLLTVIDGPTIDPKTVVGWFVEQREKYGITKIVADNFRMDLLRPLFLEEGFEIEVIRNPTAADNLLAPRIEDAFANNHIIFGDNPLMRWYTNNVLVKTNGDGNKSYKKKEEVRRKTDGFKAFEYCLWRADEIIDYDYDDAFDMLDEIEF
;
A
#
# COMPACT_ATOMS: atom_id res chain seq x y z
N ARG A 1 -25.65 7.07 2.33
CA ARG A 1 -24.65 6.65 3.31
C ARG A 1 -25.12 5.48 4.18
N LYS A 2 -26.27 5.58 4.88
CA LYS A 2 -26.74 4.52 5.82
C LYS A 2 -27.02 3.15 5.19
N ALA A 3 -27.63 3.07 4.02
CA ALA A 3 -27.89 1.77 3.35
C ALA A 3 -26.62 1.11 2.78
N SER A 4 -25.60 1.91 2.46
CA SER A 4 -24.31 1.36 1.99
C SER A 4 -23.44 0.83 3.14
N GLU A 5 -23.58 1.37 4.34
CA GLU A 5 -22.82 0.94 5.52
C GLU A 5 -23.24 -0.45 5.98
N THR A 6 -24.54 -0.71 6.12
CA THR A 6 -25.05 -2.02 6.57
C THR A 6 -24.70 -3.16 5.60
N THR A 7 -24.61 -2.89 4.31
CA THR A 7 -24.24 -3.90 3.31
C THR A 7 -22.73 -4.12 3.26
N LYS A 8 -21.94 -3.07 3.50
CA LYS A 8 -20.48 -3.15 3.53
C LYS A 8 -19.97 -3.84 4.79
N GLU A 9 -20.59 -3.59 5.93
CA GLU A 9 -20.21 -4.20 7.22
C GLU A 9 -20.33 -5.73 7.24
N LYS A 10 -21.22 -6.32 6.43
CA LYS A 10 -21.29 -7.78 6.26
C LYS A 10 -20.04 -8.39 5.64
N PHE A 11 -19.25 -7.62 4.89
CA PHE A 11 -18.10 -8.12 4.15
C PHE A 11 -16.78 -7.49 4.59
N ALA A 12 -16.84 -6.37 5.31
CA ALA A 12 -15.70 -5.64 5.81
C ALA A 12 -16.07 -4.98 7.15
N PRO A 13 -15.49 -5.40 8.28
CA PRO A 13 -15.78 -4.85 9.60
C PRO A 13 -15.10 -3.49 9.79
N ILE A 14 -15.61 -2.47 9.08
CA ILE A 14 -14.99 -1.13 8.99
C ILE A 14 -14.87 -0.49 10.37
N ARG A 15 -15.89 -0.62 11.24
CA ARG A 15 -15.87 -0.03 12.60
C ARG A 15 -14.79 -0.67 13.47
N GLU A 16 -14.68 -2.00 13.43
CA GLU A 16 -13.64 -2.70 14.17
C GLU A 16 -12.23 -2.27 13.72
N TRP A 17 -12.04 -2.08 12.41
CA TRP A 17 -10.76 -1.62 11.87
C TRP A 17 -10.46 -0.15 12.19
N GLU A 18 -11.49 0.69 12.26
CA GLU A 18 -11.36 2.07 12.71
C GLU A 18 -10.99 2.14 14.19
N GLU A 19 -11.68 1.38 15.05
CA GLU A 19 -11.38 1.26 16.48
C GLU A 19 -9.95 0.76 16.75
N LYS A 20 -9.44 -0.12 15.89
CA LYS A 20 -8.05 -0.60 15.92
C LYS A 20 -7.04 0.37 15.29
N GLY A 21 -7.47 1.51 14.79
CA GLY A 21 -6.59 2.48 14.13
C GLY A 21 -6.01 2.03 12.78
N LEU A 22 -6.59 0.99 12.16
CA LEU A 22 -6.14 0.45 10.87
C LEU A 22 -6.67 1.23 9.67
N LEU A 23 -7.70 2.02 9.86
CA LEU A 23 -8.26 2.94 8.86
C LEU A 23 -8.91 4.15 9.54
N THR A 24 -9.08 5.21 8.76
CA THR A 24 -9.80 6.42 9.20
C THR A 24 -11.03 6.63 8.32
N VAL A 25 -12.18 6.79 8.95
CA VAL A 25 -13.43 7.12 8.26
C VAL A 25 -13.59 8.64 8.18
N ILE A 26 -13.54 9.17 6.98
CA ILE A 26 -13.75 10.60 6.74
C ILE A 26 -15.26 10.89 6.60
N ASP A 27 -15.76 11.80 7.40
CA ASP A 27 -17.14 12.25 7.31
C ASP A 27 -17.30 13.31 6.21
N GLY A 28 -17.70 12.87 5.03
CA GLY A 28 -17.88 13.72 3.86
C GLY A 28 -18.25 12.90 2.62
N PRO A 29 -18.71 13.55 1.55
CA PRO A 29 -19.03 12.92 0.28
C PRO A 29 -17.75 12.48 -0.47
N THR A 30 -16.65 13.17 -0.23
CA THR A 30 -15.32 12.94 -0.85
C THR A 30 -14.22 13.11 0.19
N ILE A 31 -13.06 12.54 -0.07
CA ILE A 31 -11.84 12.78 0.70
C ILE A 31 -11.10 13.94 0.03
N ASP A 32 -10.77 14.96 0.81
CA ASP A 32 -9.92 16.06 0.34
C ASP A 32 -8.51 15.51 0.02
N PRO A 33 -7.95 15.80 -1.17
CA PRO A 33 -6.59 15.43 -1.52
C PRO A 33 -5.54 15.86 -0.49
N LYS A 34 -5.71 17.02 0.14
CA LYS A 34 -4.80 17.50 1.21
C LYS A 34 -4.82 16.59 2.44
N THR A 35 -5.96 15.98 2.77
CA THR A 35 -6.04 15.00 3.86
C THR A 35 -5.19 13.77 3.56
N VAL A 36 -5.21 13.32 2.30
CA VAL A 36 -4.38 12.18 1.86
C VAL A 36 -2.90 12.53 1.97
N VAL A 37 -2.50 13.66 1.43
CA VAL A 37 -1.10 14.10 1.44
C VAL A 37 -0.61 14.35 2.88
N GLY A 38 -1.43 15.00 3.73
CA GLY A 38 -1.11 15.22 5.13
C GLY A 38 -0.81 13.93 5.88
N TRP A 39 -1.57 12.85 5.62
CA TRP A 39 -1.28 11.54 6.18
C TRP A 39 0.11 11.02 5.75
N PHE A 40 0.50 11.19 4.48
CA PHE A 40 1.83 10.79 4.02
C PHE A 40 2.95 11.64 4.64
N VAL A 41 2.71 12.93 4.89
CA VAL A 41 3.66 13.79 5.63
C VAL A 41 3.89 13.23 7.04
N GLU A 42 2.83 12.85 7.76
CA GLU A 42 2.95 12.22 9.08
C GLU A 42 3.71 10.88 9.01
N GLN A 43 3.46 10.07 7.97
CA GLN A 43 4.17 8.81 7.80
C GLN A 43 5.65 9.02 7.41
N ARG A 44 5.98 10.09 6.68
CA ARG A 44 7.37 10.46 6.39
C ARG A 44 8.16 10.73 7.67
N GLU A 45 7.59 11.48 8.59
CA GLU A 45 8.21 11.76 9.90
C GLU A 45 8.52 10.47 10.68
N LYS A 46 7.64 9.47 10.55
CA LYS A 46 7.72 8.22 11.29
C LYS A 46 8.61 7.17 10.63
N TYR A 47 8.61 7.10 9.30
CA TYR A 47 9.22 5.99 8.55
C TYR A 47 10.23 6.45 7.49
N GLY A 48 10.56 7.74 7.40
CA GLY A 48 11.49 8.26 6.41
C GLY A 48 11.02 8.12 4.95
N ILE A 49 9.71 8.12 4.70
CA ILE A 49 9.16 7.95 3.35
C ILE A 49 9.53 9.14 2.48
N THR A 50 10.23 8.92 1.36
CA THR A 50 10.63 9.96 0.42
C THR A 50 9.97 9.82 -0.94
N LYS A 51 9.59 8.59 -1.32
CA LYS A 51 9.02 8.26 -2.64
C LYS A 51 7.62 7.68 -2.53
N ILE A 52 6.75 8.11 -3.42
CA ILE A 52 5.38 7.60 -3.60
C ILE A 52 5.30 6.90 -4.96
N VAL A 53 4.89 5.65 -4.96
CA VAL A 53 4.57 4.90 -6.18
C VAL A 53 3.06 4.70 -6.24
N ALA A 54 2.44 5.12 -7.33
CA ALA A 54 0.98 5.06 -7.50
C ALA A 54 0.59 4.78 -8.95
N ASP A 55 -0.65 4.35 -9.17
CA ASP A 55 -1.22 4.34 -10.52
C ASP A 55 -1.67 5.76 -10.95
N ASN A 56 -2.16 5.87 -12.17
CA ASN A 56 -2.54 7.16 -12.72
C ASN A 56 -3.90 7.69 -12.20
N PHE A 57 -4.62 6.93 -11.37
CA PHE A 57 -5.95 7.33 -10.92
C PHE A 57 -5.89 8.54 -9.99
N ARG A 58 -6.51 9.65 -10.39
CA ARG A 58 -6.56 10.93 -9.65
C ARG A 58 -5.18 11.55 -9.32
N MET A 59 -4.14 11.17 -10.04
CA MET A 59 -2.81 11.75 -9.84
C MET A 59 -2.71 13.21 -10.32
N ASP A 60 -3.61 13.65 -11.17
CA ASP A 60 -3.81 15.06 -11.52
C ASP A 60 -4.10 15.94 -10.29
N LEU A 61 -4.83 15.41 -9.32
CA LEU A 61 -5.17 16.11 -8.07
C LEU A 61 -4.10 15.98 -6.98
N LEU A 62 -3.47 14.81 -6.87
CA LEU A 62 -2.56 14.47 -5.77
C LEU A 62 -1.12 14.88 -6.05
N ARG A 63 -0.66 14.72 -7.30
CA ARG A 63 0.73 14.96 -7.67
C ARG A 63 1.25 16.35 -7.32
N PRO A 64 0.53 17.46 -7.64
CA PRO A 64 1.01 18.79 -7.27
C PRO A 64 1.24 18.94 -5.77
N LEU A 65 0.31 18.43 -4.96
CA LEU A 65 0.36 18.52 -3.51
C LEU A 65 1.53 17.69 -2.92
N PHE A 66 1.76 16.49 -3.44
CA PHE A 66 2.91 15.68 -3.02
C PHE A 66 4.24 16.35 -3.38
N LEU A 67 4.34 16.98 -4.56
CA LEU A 67 5.54 17.69 -4.98
C LEU A 67 5.80 18.94 -4.12
N GLU A 68 4.74 19.68 -3.72
CA GLU A 68 4.83 20.80 -2.78
C GLU A 68 5.43 20.37 -1.44
N GLU A 69 5.08 19.16 -0.97
CA GLU A 69 5.62 18.57 0.25
C GLU A 69 6.99 17.88 0.06
N GLY A 70 7.56 17.93 -1.14
CA GLY A 70 8.90 17.41 -1.43
C GLY A 70 8.98 15.90 -1.63
N PHE A 71 7.87 15.21 -1.88
CA PHE A 71 7.88 13.80 -2.23
C PHE A 71 8.30 13.57 -3.67
N GLU A 72 9.10 12.53 -3.90
CA GLU A 72 9.33 11.99 -5.22
C GLU A 72 8.13 11.11 -5.63
N ILE A 73 7.64 11.27 -6.88
CA ILE A 73 6.46 10.54 -7.35
C ILE A 73 6.77 9.77 -8.62
N GLU A 74 6.55 8.49 -8.56
CA GLU A 74 6.56 7.60 -9.72
C GLU A 74 5.14 7.10 -10.03
N VAL A 75 4.74 7.24 -11.31
CA VAL A 75 3.39 6.84 -11.75
C VAL A 75 3.48 5.60 -12.63
N ILE A 76 2.88 4.51 -12.18
CA ILE A 76 2.72 3.27 -12.95
C ILE A 76 1.61 3.49 -13.99
N ARG A 77 2.00 3.62 -15.26
CA ARG A 77 1.08 3.90 -16.37
C ARG A 77 0.33 2.65 -16.85
N ASN A 78 0.92 1.49 -16.67
CA ASN A 78 0.32 0.20 -17.07
C ASN A 78 0.29 -0.78 -15.89
N PRO A 79 -0.78 -0.76 -15.07
CA PRO A 79 -0.91 -1.67 -13.93
C PRO A 79 -0.85 -3.15 -14.29
N THR A 80 -1.36 -3.54 -15.47
CA THR A 80 -1.31 -4.95 -15.91
C THR A 80 0.12 -5.40 -16.24
N ALA A 81 0.94 -4.53 -16.80
CA ALA A 81 2.35 -4.83 -17.01
C ALA A 81 3.11 -4.90 -15.67
N ALA A 82 2.75 -4.05 -14.69
CA ALA A 82 3.29 -4.12 -13.35
C ALA A 82 2.93 -5.44 -12.65
N ASP A 83 1.66 -5.87 -12.70
CA ASP A 83 1.20 -7.16 -12.20
C ASP A 83 2.12 -8.29 -12.71
N ASN A 84 2.35 -8.32 -14.01
CA ASN A 84 3.13 -9.38 -14.64
C ASN A 84 4.61 -9.34 -14.25
N LEU A 85 5.20 -8.16 -14.23
CA LEU A 85 6.61 -7.96 -13.87
C LEU A 85 6.88 -8.33 -12.40
N LEU A 86 5.95 -7.98 -11.50
CA LEU A 86 6.09 -8.21 -10.07
C LEU A 86 5.62 -9.59 -9.62
N ALA A 87 4.90 -10.34 -10.45
CA ALA A 87 4.35 -11.63 -10.08
C ALA A 87 5.39 -12.60 -9.48
N PRO A 88 6.61 -12.78 -10.03
CA PRO A 88 7.61 -13.65 -9.43
C PRO A 88 8.04 -13.19 -8.02
N ARG A 89 8.22 -11.89 -7.82
CA ARG A 89 8.59 -11.32 -6.50
C ARG A 89 7.47 -11.49 -5.47
N ILE A 90 6.23 -11.28 -5.88
CA ILE A 90 5.05 -11.46 -5.02
C ILE A 90 4.93 -12.93 -4.62
N GLU A 91 5.08 -13.86 -5.55
CA GLU A 91 5.00 -15.28 -5.28
C GLU A 91 6.12 -15.76 -4.35
N ASP A 92 7.34 -15.32 -4.60
CA ASP A 92 8.48 -15.59 -3.73
C ASP A 92 8.24 -15.08 -2.31
N ALA A 93 7.79 -13.83 -2.18
CA ALA A 93 7.52 -13.20 -0.89
C ALA A 93 6.45 -13.96 -0.07
N PHE A 94 5.41 -14.49 -0.73
CA PHE A 94 4.40 -15.32 -0.05
C PHE A 94 4.90 -16.74 0.22
N ALA A 95 5.58 -17.39 -0.73
CA ALA A 95 6.05 -18.77 -0.61
C ALA A 95 7.11 -18.91 0.50
N ASN A 96 7.97 -17.94 0.65
CA ASN A 96 9.07 -17.94 1.61
C ASN A 96 8.77 -17.15 2.91
N ASN A 97 7.51 -16.74 3.11
CA ASN A 97 7.07 -16.01 4.31
C ASN A 97 7.84 -14.68 4.56
N HIS A 98 8.28 -14.01 3.50
CA HIS A 98 8.95 -12.71 3.60
C HIS A 98 7.97 -11.56 3.92
N ILE A 99 6.66 -11.84 4.01
CA ILE A 99 5.63 -10.84 4.31
C ILE A 99 5.15 -11.03 5.75
N ILE A 100 5.32 -9.99 6.55
CA ILE A 100 4.85 -9.96 7.93
C ILE A 100 3.76 -8.89 8.06
N PHE A 101 2.49 -9.30 8.07
CA PHE A 101 1.38 -8.38 8.30
C PHE A 101 1.15 -8.07 9.79
N GLY A 102 1.83 -8.76 10.69
CA GLY A 102 1.57 -8.66 12.12
C GLY A 102 0.09 -8.93 12.46
N ASP A 103 -0.47 -8.21 13.42
CA ASP A 103 -1.90 -8.25 13.73
C ASP A 103 -2.67 -7.20 12.89
N ASN A 104 -2.60 -7.33 11.56
CA ASN A 104 -3.31 -6.45 10.64
C ASN A 104 -4.35 -7.23 9.82
N PRO A 105 -5.58 -7.38 10.33
CA PRO A 105 -6.66 -8.09 9.64
C PRO A 105 -7.11 -7.38 8.36
N LEU A 106 -6.93 -6.06 8.25
CA LEU A 106 -7.28 -5.29 7.06
C LEU A 106 -6.38 -5.68 5.87
N MET A 107 -5.06 -5.79 6.07
CA MET A 107 -4.14 -6.22 5.01
C MET A 107 -4.40 -7.68 4.59
N ARG A 108 -4.66 -8.57 5.54
CA ARG A 108 -5.09 -9.96 5.23
C ARG A 108 -6.39 -9.99 4.43
N TRP A 109 -7.34 -9.13 4.78
CA TRP A 109 -8.61 -9.04 4.05
C TRP A 109 -8.40 -8.57 2.61
N TYR A 110 -7.60 -7.53 2.37
CA TYR A 110 -7.25 -7.08 1.01
C TYR A 110 -6.59 -8.19 0.20
N THR A 111 -5.62 -8.89 0.76
CA THR A 111 -4.91 -10.00 0.11
C THR A 111 -5.85 -11.15 -0.23
N ASN A 112 -6.71 -11.55 0.71
CA ASN A 112 -7.69 -12.63 0.50
C ASN A 112 -8.76 -12.30 -0.56
N ASN A 113 -8.93 -11.05 -0.91
CA ASN A 113 -9.86 -10.61 -1.97
C ASN A 113 -9.25 -10.68 -3.37
N VAL A 114 -7.97 -10.97 -3.49
CA VAL A 114 -7.28 -11.08 -4.78
C VAL A 114 -7.58 -12.41 -5.45
N LEU A 115 -7.88 -12.34 -6.75
CA LEU A 115 -7.92 -13.46 -7.66
C LEU A 115 -6.74 -13.34 -8.62
N VAL A 116 -5.86 -14.32 -8.62
CA VAL A 116 -4.78 -14.42 -9.60
C VAL A 116 -5.35 -15.02 -10.89
N LYS A 117 -5.18 -14.33 -12.01
CA LYS A 117 -5.50 -14.81 -13.34
C LYS A 117 -4.24 -14.99 -14.13
N THR A 118 -4.05 -16.17 -14.71
CA THR A 118 -2.96 -16.47 -15.63
C THR A 118 -3.53 -16.57 -17.04
N ASN A 119 -2.92 -15.89 -18.01
CA ASN A 119 -3.30 -16.03 -19.43
C ASN A 119 -2.57 -17.23 -20.08
N GLY A 120 -2.85 -17.46 -21.38
CA GLY A 120 -2.24 -18.57 -22.13
C GLY A 120 -0.71 -18.50 -22.25
N ASP A 121 -0.12 -17.32 -22.11
CA ASP A 121 1.33 -17.07 -22.18
C ASP A 121 2.01 -17.17 -20.80
N GLY A 122 1.25 -17.52 -19.77
CA GLY A 122 1.77 -17.59 -18.39
C GLY A 122 1.80 -16.25 -17.65
N ASN A 123 1.41 -15.14 -18.28
CA ASN A 123 1.39 -13.82 -17.65
C ASN A 123 0.29 -13.76 -16.60
N LYS A 124 0.62 -13.18 -15.44
CA LYS A 124 -0.28 -13.06 -14.29
C LYS A 124 -0.88 -11.68 -14.16
N SER A 125 -2.09 -11.63 -13.64
CA SER A 125 -2.76 -10.38 -13.25
C SER A 125 -3.57 -10.59 -11.98
N TYR A 126 -3.60 -9.56 -11.14
CA TYR A 126 -4.26 -9.56 -9.85
C TYR A 126 -5.59 -8.80 -9.94
N LYS A 127 -6.68 -9.53 -9.84
CA LYS A 127 -8.05 -9.00 -9.99
C LYS A 127 -8.84 -9.14 -8.70
N LYS A 128 -9.89 -8.37 -8.56
CA LYS A 128 -10.86 -8.52 -7.47
C LYS A 128 -11.66 -9.80 -7.66
N LYS A 129 -11.90 -10.55 -6.59
CA LYS A 129 -12.83 -11.70 -6.62
C LYS A 129 -14.27 -11.26 -6.92
N GLU A 130 -14.63 -10.04 -6.49
CA GLU A 130 -15.93 -9.43 -6.72
C GLU A 130 -15.75 -7.90 -6.79
N GLU A 131 -16.24 -7.27 -7.86
CA GLU A 131 -15.98 -5.85 -8.16
C GLU A 131 -16.51 -4.89 -7.09
N VAL A 132 -17.68 -5.13 -6.54
CA VAL A 132 -18.37 -4.19 -5.66
C VAL A 132 -17.95 -4.34 -4.20
N ARG A 133 -17.90 -5.59 -3.69
CA ARG A 133 -17.79 -5.87 -2.26
C ARG A 133 -16.39 -6.22 -1.80
N ARG A 134 -15.55 -6.69 -2.72
CA ARG A 134 -14.22 -7.19 -2.44
C ARG A 134 -13.17 -6.20 -2.95
N LYS A 135 -12.60 -5.43 -2.05
CA LYS A 135 -11.55 -4.46 -2.40
C LYS A 135 -10.18 -5.10 -2.28
N THR A 136 -9.23 -4.62 -3.08
CA THR A 136 -7.83 -5.09 -3.15
C THR A 136 -6.83 -3.93 -3.05
N ASP A 137 -7.30 -2.77 -2.60
CA ASP A 137 -6.51 -1.53 -2.65
C ASP A 137 -5.21 -1.66 -1.82
N GLY A 138 -5.28 -2.28 -0.62
CA GLY A 138 -4.09 -2.55 0.19
C GLY A 138 -3.12 -3.55 -0.47
N PHE A 139 -3.63 -4.57 -1.17
CA PHE A 139 -2.76 -5.46 -1.93
C PHE A 139 -2.07 -4.73 -3.08
N LYS A 140 -2.77 -3.83 -3.79
CA LYS A 140 -2.17 -3.01 -4.84
C LYS A 140 -1.13 -2.04 -4.28
N ALA A 141 -1.37 -1.46 -3.11
CA ALA A 141 -0.36 -0.64 -2.43
C ALA A 141 0.89 -1.46 -2.09
N PHE A 142 0.72 -2.68 -1.54
CA PHE A 142 1.83 -3.61 -1.31
C PHE A 142 2.59 -3.94 -2.60
N GLU A 143 1.90 -4.27 -3.68
CA GLU A 143 2.50 -4.54 -4.99
C GLU A 143 3.34 -3.34 -5.48
N TYR A 144 2.82 -2.11 -5.34
CA TYR A 144 3.54 -0.90 -5.76
C TYR A 144 4.73 -0.57 -4.85
N CYS A 145 4.69 -0.96 -3.57
CA CYS A 145 5.88 -0.91 -2.72
C CYS A 145 6.99 -1.84 -3.24
N LEU A 146 6.65 -3.03 -3.73
CA LEU A 146 7.62 -3.96 -4.30
C LEU A 146 8.26 -3.45 -5.61
N TRP A 147 7.61 -2.52 -6.31
CA TRP A 147 8.14 -1.93 -7.55
C TRP A 147 9.50 -1.27 -7.35
N ARG A 148 9.73 -0.70 -6.15
CA ARG A 148 10.98 -0.02 -5.77
C ARG A 148 11.57 -0.53 -4.45
N ALA A 149 11.27 -1.75 -4.09
CA ALA A 149 11.78 -2.33 -2.85
C ALA A 149 13.32 -2.43 -2.81
N ASP A 150 13.96 -2.54 -3.97
CA ASP A 150 15.40 -2.53 -4.13
C ASP A 150 16.06 -1.15 -3.91
N GLU A 151 15.27 -0.08 -3.83
CA GLU A 151 15.75 1.27 -3.47
C GLU A 151 15.70 1.52 -1.94
N ILE A 152 15.09 0.61 -1.18
CA ILE A 152 15.09 0.66 0.28
C ILE A 152 16.49 0.26 0.75
N ILE A 153 17.20 1.20 1.37
CA ILE A 153 18.50 0.93 1.98
C ILE A 153 18.23 0.16 3.27
N ASP A 154 18.62 -1.09 3.34
CA ASP A 154 18.76 -1.81 4.60
C ASP A 154 19.91 -1.12 5.35
N TYR A 155 19.58 -0.36 6.40
CA TYR A 155 20.57 -0.01 7.39
C TYR A 155 20.86 -1.30 8.15
N ASP A 156 22.05 -1.87 7.88
CA ASP A 156 22.53 -3.00 8.65
C ASP A 156 22.65 -2.53 10.11
N TYR A 157 21.96 -3.19 11.01
CA TYR A 157 21.97 -2.81 12.43
C TYR A 157 23.39 -2.87 13.02
N ASP A 158 24.27 -3.70 12.42
CA ASP A 158 25.67 -3.81 12.84
C ASP A 158 26.45 -2.53 12.55
N ASP A 159 26.22 -1.84 11.41
CA ASP A 159 26.84 -0.54 11.11
C ASP A 159 26.37 0.57 12.07
N ALA A 160 25.13 0.48 12.58
CA ALA A 160 24.60 1.46 13.52
C ALA A 160 25.22 1.30 14.93
N PHE A 161 25.59 0.11 15.33
CA PHE A 161 26.29 -0.15 16.59
C PHE A 161 27.75 0.31 16.52
N ASP A 162 28.45 0.07 15.43
CA ASP A 162 29.83 0.54 15.23
C ASP A 162 29.93 2.06 15.26
N MET A 163 28.91 2.79 14.73
CA MET A 163 28.85 4.25 14.84
C MET A 163 28.63 4.76 16.26
N LEU A 164 27.99 3.98 17.14
CA LEU A 164 27.74 4.37 18.52
C LEU A 164 29.00 4.16 19.40
N ASP A 165 29.83 3.18 19.07
CA ASP A 165 31.11 2.92 19.78
C ASP A 165 32.19 3.97 19.45
N GLU A 166 32.07 4.72 18.34
CA GLU A 166 32.95 5.84 17.99
C GLU A 166 32.60 7.15 18.69
N ILE A 167 31.50 7.23 19.43
CA ILE A 167 31.13 8.41 20.23
C ILE A 167 31.70 8.21 21.64
N GLU A 168 32.96 8.55 21.84
CA GLU A 168 33.52 8.74 23.17
C GLU A 168 32.82 9.93 23.87
N PHE A 169 32.23 9.66 25.05
CA PHE A 169 31.66 10.66 25.94
C PHE A 169 32.74 11.28 26.83
#